data_8d4d26ff0a8d4dd25e12ed22ab0960bf
#
_entry.id   8d4d26ff0a8d4dd25e12ed22ab0960bf
#
_cell.length_a   1.000
_cell.length_b   1.000
_cell.length_c   1.000
_cell.angle_alpha   90.00
_cell.angle_beta   90.00
_cell.angle_gamma   90.00
#
_symmetry.space_group_name_H-M   'P 1'
#
loop_
_entity.id
_entity.type
_entity.pdbx_description
1 polymer ?
#
loop_
_entity_poly.entity_id
_entity_poly.type
_entity_poly.pdbx_seq_one_letter_code
_entity_poly.pdbx_strand_id
1 'polypeptide(L)'
;MRNLIASLVAIGTTVLITESALAQLAEKKVLTLEAARKMVAAAETAAELHNLRGVIAVCDDGGWPILVERMDNSAYTASVELAPEKARTAALFKKPTAALENAINQKNV
;
A
#
# COMPACT_ATOMS: atom_id res chain seq x y z
N MET A 1 -25.60 53.59 -0.08
CA MET A 1 -24.15 53.42 -0.21
C MET A 1 -23.48 52.60 0.89
N ARG A 2 -23.84 52.75 2.16
CA ARG A 2 -23.24 51.95 3.27
C ARG A 2 -23.51 50.43 3.19
N ASN A 3 -24.68 50.02 2.67
CA ASN A 3 -25.09 48.61 2.60
C ASN A 3 -24.39 47.82 1.48
N LEU A 4 -23.94 48.46 0.41
CA LEU A 4 -23.23 47.86 -0.70
C LEU A 4 -21.77 47.50 -0.33
N ILE A 5 -21.12 48.30 0.52
CA ILE A 5 -19.72 48.04 0.96
C ILE A 5 -19.69 46.89 1.95
N ALA A 6 -20.67 46.74 2.84
CA ALA A 6 -20.77 45.63 3.77
C ALA A 6 -21.00 44.27 3.08
N SER A 7 -21.77 44.25 1.98
CA SER A 7 -22.01 43.03 1.18
C SER A 7 -20.75 42.58 0.44
N LEU A 8 -19.92 43.46 -0.07
CA LEU A 8 -18.66 43.14 -0.78
C LEU A 8 -17.62 42.58 0.18
N VAL A 9 -17.54 43.04 1.43
CA VAL A 9 -16.61 42.53 2.45
C VAL A 9 -16.94 41.09 2.84
N ALA A 10 -18.24 40.77 2.96
CA ALA A 10 -18.71 39.43 3.34
C ALA A 10 -18.37 38.36 2.25
N ILE A 11 -18.47 38.71 0.96
CA ILE A 11 -18.14 37.81 -0.16
C ILE A 11 -16.64 37.55 -0.22
N GLY A 12 -15.79 38.54 0.01
CA GLY A 12 -14.33 38.40 0.02
C GLY A 12 -13.80 37.47 1.11
N THR A 13 -14.45 37.47 2.27
CA THR A 13 -14.02 36.64 3.41
C THR A 13 -14.37 35.16 3.20
N THR A 14 -15.45 34.86 2.52
CA THR A 14 -15.87 33.46 2.26
C THR A 14 -14.96 32.75 1.25
N VAL A 15 -14.44 33.48 0.25
CA VAL A 15 -13.52 32.91 -0.76
C VAL A 15 -12.16 32.57 -0.17
N LEU A 16 -11.64 33.36 0.76
CA LEU A 16 -10.33 33.14 1.39
C LEU A 16 -10.29 31.88 2.27
N ILE A 17 -11.42 31.49 2.88
CA ILE A 17 -11.50 30.30 3.74
C ILE A 17 -11.44 29.00 2.93
N THR A 18 -12.01 29.01 1.73
CA THR A 18 -12.02 27.81 0.86
C THR A 18 -10.63 27.49 0.25
N GLU A 19 -9.85 28.48 -0.10
CA GLU A 19 -8.49 28.28 -0.62
C GLU A 19 -7.53 27.75 0.45
N SER A 20 -7.65 28.19 1.67
CA SER A 20 -6.82 27.74 2.79
C SER A 20 -7.04 26.28 3.17
N ALA A 21 -8.26 25.75 3.02
CA ALA A 21 -8.59 24.37 3.33
C ALA A 21 -8.00 23.39 2.28
N LEU A 22 -8.00 23.77 1.00
CA LEU A 22 -7.44 22.94 -0.08
C LEU A 22 -5.91 22.86 -0.03
N ALA A 23 -5.22 23.91 0.43
CA ALA A 23 -3.78 23.96 0.56
C ALA A 23 -3.20 23.02 1.63
N GLN A 24 -4.03 22.44 2.51
CA GLN A 24 -3.61 21.51 3.56
C GLN A 24 -3.67 20.04 3.14
N LEU A 25 -4.16 19.73 1.93
CA LEU A 25 -4.21 18.37 1.40
C LEU A 25 -2.89 18.04 0.70
N ALA A 26 -2.26 16.96 1.13
CA ALA A 26 -1.05 16.43 0.49
C ALA A 26 -1.41 15.36 -0.55
N GLU A 27 -0.73 15.36 -1.68
CA GLU A 27 -0.83 14.29 -2.68
C GLU A 27 -0.05 13.08 -2.21
N LYS A 28 -0.64 11.89 -2.35
CA LYS A 28 -0.01 10.62 -2.05
C LYS A 28 -0.08 9.71 -3.26
N LYS A 29 1.06 9.14 -3.66
CA LYS A 29 1.10 8.09 -4.66
C LYS A 29 0.60 6.79 -4.05
N VAL A 30 -0.32 6.13 -4.73
CA VAL A 30 -0.88 4.84 -4.31
C VAL A 30 -0.59 3.76 -5.35
N LEU A 31 -0.36 2.53 -4.88
CA LEU A 31 -0.19 1.38 -5.75
C LEU A 31 -1.54 1.01 -6.37
N THR A 32 -1.59 0.93 -7.69
CA THR A 32 -2.81 0.55 -8.42
C THR A 32 -2.90 -0.97 -8.58
N LEU A 33 -4.10 -1.49 -8.80
CA LEU A 33 -4.31 -2.90 -9.14
C LEU A 33 -3.56 -3.32 -10.41
N GLU A 34 -3.49 -2.42 -11.41
CA GLU A 34 -2.74 -2.69 -12.64
C GLU A 34 -1.24 -2.88 -12.36
N ALA A 35 -0.66 -2.01 -11.54
CA ALA A 35 0.73 -2.15 -11.12
C ALA A 35 0.94 -3.44 -10.30
N ALA A 36 0.03 -3.76 -9.39
CA ALA A 36 0.08 -5.00 -8.62
C ALA A 36 0.03 -6.25 -9.52
N ARG A 37 -0.79 -6.26 -10.57
CA ARG A 37 -0.82 -7.35 -11.57
C ARG A 37 0.53 -7.53 -12.27
N LYS A 38 1.19 -6.45 -12.66
CA LYS A 38 2.52 -6.50 -13.27
C LYS A 38 3.58 -7.05 -12.29
N MET A 39 3.49 -6.68 -11.03
CA MET A 39 4.39 -7.20 -9.98
C MET A 39 4.19 -8.71 -9.78
N VAL A 40 2.95 -9.18 -9.71
CA VAL A 40 2.63 -10.60 -9.56
C VAL A 40 3.11 -11.39 -10.76
N ALA A 41 2.86 -10.94 -11.99
CA ALA A 41 3.32 -11.62 -13.20
C ALA A 41 4.85 -11.77 -13.24
N ALA A 42 5.60 -10.74 -12.82
CA ALA A 42 7.05 -10.81 -12.73
C ALA A 42 7.52 -11.80 -11.64
N ALA A 43 6.83 -11.82 -10.51
CA ALA A 43 7.14 -12.75 -9.41
C ALA A 43 6.84 -14.21 -9.78
N GLU A 44 5.73 -14.47 -10.51
CA GLU A 44 5.40 -15.80 -11.04
C GLU A 44 6.49 -16.29 -11.99
N THR A 45 6.90 -15.47 -12.95
CA THR A 45 7.98 -15.80 -13.88
C THR A 45 9.26 -16.15 -13.13
N ALA A 46 9.64 -15.37 -12.13
CA ALA A 46 10.83 -15.65 -11.32
C ALA A 46 10.69 -16.95 -10.52
N ALA A 47 9.51 -17.22 -9.93
CA ALA A 47 9.24 -18.44 -9.20
C ALA A 47 9.36 -19.68 -10.13
N GLU A 48 8.79 -19.60 -11.33
CA GLU A 48 8.85 -20.69 -12.31
C GLU A 48 10.27 -21.02 -12.76
N LEU A 49 11.12 -20.01 -12.95
CA LEU A 49 12.54 -20.22 -13.28
C LEU A 49 13.30 -21.01 -12.20
N HIS A 50 12.84 -20.94 -10.95
CA HIS A 50 13.42 -21.67 -9.82
C HIS A 50 12.63 -22.92 -9.42
N ASN A 51 11.66 -23.37 -10.24
CA ASN A 51 10.74 -24.47 -9.94
C ASN A 51 9.98 -24.27 -8.59
N LEU A 52 9.68 -23.05 -8.23
CA LEU A 52 8.92 -22.72 -7.05
C LEU A 52 7.46 -22.48 -7.41
N ARG A 53 6.56 -22.94 -6.55
CA ARG A 53 5.13 -22.71 -6.63
C ARG A 53 4.64 -22.25 -5.27
N GLY A 54 3.82 -21.22 -5.26
CA GLY A 54 3.37 -20.65 -4.00
C GLY A 54 2.24 -19.66 -4.15
N VAL A 55 2.14 -18.77 -3.18
CA VAL A 55 1.18 -17.67 -3.15
C VAL A 55 1.94 -16.36 -3.17
N ILE A 56 1.50 -15.46 -4.02
CA ILE A 56 2.06 -14.11 -4.16
C ILE A 56 1.00 -13.14 -3.66
N ALA A 57 1.38 -12.28 -2.72
CA ALA A 57 0.50 -11.25 -2.19
C ALA A 57 1.14 -9.87 -2.36
N VAL A 58 0.35 -8.92 -2.83
CA VAL A 58 0.70 -7.50 -2.94
C VAL A 58 -0.25 -6.70 -2.09
N CYS A 59 0.28 -5.88 -1.20
CA CYS A 59 -0.47 -4.96 -0.36
C CYS A 59 -0.08 -3.50 -0.61
N ASP A 60 -0.91 -2.58 -0.16
CA ASP A 60 -0.59 -1.17 -0.12
C ASP A 60 0.38 -0.84 1.04
N ASP A 61 0.75 0.42 1.17
CA ASP A 61 1.63 0.90 2.23
C ASP A 61 1.01 0.88 3.63
N GLY A 62 -0.31 0.74 3.73
CA GLY A 62 -1.05 0.48 4.97
C GLY A 62 -1.14 -1.01 5.33
N GLY A 63 -0.60 -1.89 4.47
CA GLY A 63 -0.63 -3.33 4.66
C GLY A 63 -1.94 -4.01 4.25
N TRP A 64 -2.80 -3.32 3.50
CA TRP A 64 -4.05 -3.89 3.00
C TRP A 64 -3.82 -4.59 1.67
N PRO A 65 -4.38 -5.80 1.47
CA PRO A 65 -4.22 -6.54 0.23
C PRO A 65 -4.82 -5.81 -0.97
N ILE A 66 -4.05 -5.75 -2.05
CA ILE A 66 -4.51 -5.31 -3.38
C ILE A 66 -4.77 -6.52 -4.27
N LEU A 67 -3.87 -7.50 -4.23
CA LEU A 67 -3.93 -8.72 -5.04
C LEU A 67 -3.28 -9.87 -4.29
N VAL A 68 -3.96 -11.00 -4.25
CA VAL A 68 -3.44 -12.28 -3.77
C VAL A 68 -3.67 -13.32 -4.86
N GLU A 69 -2.61 -13.98 -5.28
CA GLU A 69 -2.66 -14.98 -6.33
C GLU A 69 -1.99 -16.27 -5.88
N ARG A 70 -2.71 -17.38 -5.99
CA ARG A 70 -2.17 -18.70 -5.74
C ARG A 70 -1.84 -19.39 -7.05
N MET A 71 -0.57 -19.72 -7.24
CA MET A 71 -0.12 -20.50 -8.38
C MET A 71 -0.66 -21.93 -8.29
N ASP A 72 -0.87 -22.56 -9.45
CA ASP A 72 -1.20 -23.96 -9.50
C ASP A 72 -0.10 -24.82 -8.87
N ASN A 73 -0.49 -25.90 -8.22
CA ASN A 73 0.43 -26.80 -7.52
C ASN A 73 1.24 -26.14 -6.38
N SER A 74 0.69 -25.10 -5.75
CA SER A 74 1.29 -24.54 -4.54
C SER A 74 1.40 -25.60 -3.45
N ALA A 75 2.61 -25.78 -2.90
CA ALA A 75 2.93 -26.87 -1.97
C ALA A 75 2.14 -26.80 -0.65
N TYR A 76 1.87 -25.58 -0.18
CA TYR A 76 1.21 -25.36 1.12
C TYR A 76 -0.04 -24.51 0.96
N THR A 77 -1.21 -25.09 1.26
CA THR A 77 -2.49 -24.38 1.21
C THR A 77 -2.59 -23.24 2.22
N ALA A 78 -1.95 -23.36 3.38
CA ALA A 78 -1.85 -22.30 4.39
C ALA A 78 -1.18 -21.04 3.88
N SER A 79 -0.40 -21.11 2.79
CA SER A 79 0.25 -19.95 2.19
C SER A 79 -0.72 -18.87 1.72
N VAL A 80 -1.99 -19.22 1.46
CA VAL A 80 -3.03 -18.24 1.10
C VAL A 80 -3.30 -17.25 2.24
N GLU A 81 -3.22 -17.71 3.47
CA GLU A 81 -3.35 -16.86 4.66
C GLU A 81 -2.03 -16.19 5.02
N LEU A 82 -0.92 -16.93 4.97
CA LEU A 82 0.39 -16.45 5.38
C LEU A 82 1.00 -15.40 4.45
N ALA A 83 0.78 -15.49 3.14
CA ALA A 83 1.39 -14.56 2.19
C ALA A 83 0.89 -13.11 2.36
N PRO A 84 -0.42 -12.84 2.54
CA PRO A 84 -0.91 -11.51 2.87
C PRO A 84 -0.36 -10.98 4.20
N GLU A 85 -0.25 -11.82 5.22
CA GLU A 85 0.31 -11.44 6.52
C GLU A 85 1.80 -11.06 6.41
N LYS A 86 2.57 -11.81 5.63
CA LYS A 86 3.99 -11.47 5.36
C LYS A 86 4.12 -10.18 4.57
N ALA A 87 3.28 -9.96 3.56
CA ALA A 87 3.26 -8.73 2.79
C ALA A 87 2.91 -7.51 3.67
N ARG A 88 1.91 -7.65 4.53
CA ARG A 88 1.53 -6.64 5.52
C ARG A 88 2.68 -6.31 6.45
N THR A 89 3.34 -7.32 7.01
CA THR A 89 4.49 -7.12 7.90
C THR A 89 5.61 -6.35 7.19
N ALA A 90 5.96 -6.74 5.97
CA ALA A 90 6.98 -6.05 5.19
C ALA A 90 6.62 -4.57 4.92
N ALA A 91 5.36 -4.28 4.61
CA ALA A 91 4.88 -2.93 4.36
C ALA A 91 4.93 -2.05 5.61
N LEU A 92 4.44 -2.55 6.74
CA LEU A 92 4.35 -1.79 7.98
C LEU A 92 5.73 -1.53 8.61
N PHE A 93 6.63 -2.49 8.56
CA PHE A 93 8.00 -2.35 9.07
C PHE A 93 8.98 -1.77 8.04
N LYS A 94 8.55 -1.62 6.77
CA LYS A 94 9.38 -1.14 5.65
C LYS A 94 10.68 -1.92 5.51
N LYS A 95 10.61 -3.24 5.73
CA LYS A 95 11.75 -4.17 5.69
C LYS A 95 11.30 -5.52 5.11
N PRO A 96 12.19 -6.24 4.44
CA PRO A 96 11.95 -7.64 4.09
C PRO A 96 11.68 -8.46 5.35
N THR A 97 10.72 -9.38 5.28
CA THR A 97 10.39 -10.25 6.45
C THR A 97 11.57 -11.12 6.89
N ALA A 98 12.43 -11.54 5.94
CA ALA A 98 13.66 -12.26 6.25
C ALA A 98 14.62 -11.47 7.17
N ALA A 99 14.68 -10.16 7.04
CA ALA A 99 15.49 -9.32 7.94
C ALA A 99 14.94 -9.28 9.36
N LEU A 100 13.61 -9.31 9.52
CA LEU A 100 12.95 -9.39 10.82
C LEU A 100 13.14 -10.76 11.46
N GLU A 101 13.01 -11.83 10.69
CA GLU A 101 13.26 -13.21 11.13
C GLU A 101 14.70 -13.38 11.63
N ASN A 102 15.69 -12.92 10.90
CA ASN A 102 17.08 -12.95 11.31
C ASN A 102 17.33 -12.18 12.62
N ALA A 103 16.71 -11.01 12.78
CA ALA A 103 16.84 -10.21 13.99
C ALA A 103 16.25 -10.92 15.24
N ILE A 104 15.18 -11.69 15.06
CA ILE A 104 14.58 -12.49 16.15
C ILE A 104 15.47 -13.68 16.47
N ASN A 105 15.95 -14.41 15.47
CA ASN A 105 16.76 -15.61 15.65
C ASN A 105 18.13 -15.32 16.27
N GLN A 106 18.73 -14.17 15.97
CA GLN A 106 20.02 -13.77 16.58
C GLN A 106 19.93 -13.43 18.07
N LYS A 107 18.74 -13.12 18.58
CA LYS A 107 18.54 -12.82 20.01
C LYS A 107 18.30 -14.06 20.87
N ASN A 108 18.13 -15.22 20.24
CA ASN A 108 17.85 -16.49 20.94
C ASN A 108 19.09 -17.39 21.05
N VAL A 109 20.26 -16.82 20.89
CA VAL A 109 21.55 -17.52 21.06
C VAL A 109 22.18 -17.12 22.37
#